data_240f869a556e9772b7a3cfd8c8db3195
#
_entry.id   240f869a556e9772b7a3cfd8c8db3195
#
_cell.length_a   1.000
_cell.length_b   1.000
_cell.length_c   1.000
_cell.angle_alpha   90.00
_cell.angle_beta   90.00
_cell.angle_gamma   90.00
#
_symmetry.space_group_name_H-M   'P 1'
#
loop_
_entity.id
_entity.type
_entity.pdbx_description
1 polymer ?
#
loop_
_entity_poly.entity_id
_entity_poly.type
_entity_poly.pdbx_seq_one_letter_code
_entity_poly.pdbx_strand_id
1 'polypeptide(L)'
;MRRTLASTGIAVLLLGAAGVSVAGTAQAGVPQAAPKADKAIALARANQVLAQNRSAIRGVTGEQYSVKDTIVDASGATHVRYERTYQGLEVRGGDFVVHNAPTGSFVGASLAQQKPIAVTSIKPTLTPTKAIALATKSFVGKVTKKGAATLIVDATSGTARLAYKVNLQGFKADQTPSNLDVIIDANSGAYIDKHDQVEQVAGTGKSIYSGTVTIDTTLSGSTYQLKDSLRGNGYTCDLNGGTGTCSTPMTDADNVWGNGTTTDRASAAVDAHYGAAETYDYYKNVLGRAGVFGTGVGVPSRVHYGNAYVNAFWDGTAMNYGDGSG
;
A
#
# COMPACT_ATOMS: atom_id res chain seq x y z
N MET A 1 -45.34 -19.41 -54.72
CA MET A 1 -46.65 -20.07 -54.66
C MET A 1 -47.37 -19.61 -53.44
N ARG A 2 -48.45 -18.97 -53.70
CA ARG A 2 -49.61 -18.57 -52.95
C ARG A 2 -50.09 -19.61 -51.93
N ARG A 3 -50.52 -19.21 -50.73
CA ARG A 3 -51.94 -19.24 -50.33
C ARG A 3 -52.13 -18.59 -48.99
N THR A 4 -52.89 -17.50 -49.01
CA THR A 4 -53.74 -16.88 -48.03
C THR A 4 -54.84 -17.80 -47.53
N LEU A 5 -55.27 -17.67 -46.27
CA LEU A 5 -56.67 -17.83 -45.87
C LEU A 5 -56.95 -17.00 -44.63
N ALA A 6 -57.92 -16.16 -44.77
CA ALA A 6 -58.60 -15.34 -43.75
C ALA A 6 -59.80 -16.10 -43.17
N SER A 7 -60.23 -15.73 -41.98
CA SER A 7 -61.64 -15.80 -41.50
C SER A 7 -61.77 -15.07 -40.17
N THR A 8 -62.46 -13.92 -40.19
CA THR A 8 -63.80 -13.59 -39.63
C THR A 8 -63.97 -13.94 -38.12
N GLY A 9 -64.05 -13.07 -37.18
CA GLY A 9 -64.97 -11.97 -37.01
C GLY A 9 -66.03 -12.31 -36.00
N ILE A 10 -66.14 -11.62 -34.83
CA ILE A 10 -67.38 -11.30 -34.11
C ILE A 10 -67.12 -10.09 -33.22
N ALA A 11 -67.82 -9.00 -33.49
CA ALA A 11 -67.93 -7.83 -32.66
C ALA A 11 -69.04 -8.05 -31.58
N VAL A 12 -68.73 -7.72 -30.33
CA VAL A 12 -69.75 -7.44 -29.32
C VAL A 12 -69.48 -6.05 -28.77
N LEU A 13 -70.40 -5.18 -29.07
CA LEU A 13 -70.61 -3.86 -28.50
C LEU A 13 -71.20 -3.97 -27.11
N LEU A 14 -70.61 -3.43 -26.07
CA LEU A 14 -71.25 -3.07 -24.82
C LEU A 14 -70.85 -1.68 -24.38
N LEU A 15 -71.82 -0.79 -24.35
CA LEU A 15 -71.73 0.56 -23.83
C LEU A 15 -71.56 0.57 -22.30
N GLY A 16 -70.81 1.55 -21.85
CA GLY A 16 -71.16 2.25 -20.63
C GLY A 16 -70.14 2.20 -19.48
N ALA A 17 -69.40 3.23 -19.29
CA ALA A 17 -69.34 4.08 -18.12
C ALA A 17 -68.04 4.93 -18.16
N ALA A 18 -68.17 6.24 -18.20
CA ALA A 18 -67.07 7.19 -18.07
C ALA A 18 -66.51 7.11 -16.64
N GLY A 19 -65.34 6.46 -16.51
CA GLY A 19 -64.51 6.53 -15.31
C GLY A 19 -63.39 7.48 -15.57
N VAL A 20 -63.32 8.60 -14.84
CA VAL A 20 -62.18 9.53 -14.82
C VAL A 20 -61.00 8.80 -14.23
N SER A 21 -60.07 8.38 -15.08
CA SER A 21 -58.77 7.85 -14.64
C SER A 21 -57.88 9.01 -14.28
N VAL A 22 -57.65 9.24 -12.97
CA VAL A 22 -56.56 10.05 -12.47
C VAL A 22 -55.30 9.34 -12.87
N ALA A 23 -54.53 9.92 -13.78
CA ALA A 23 -53.16 9.47 -14.10
C ALA A 23 -52.31 9.69 -12.89
N GLY A 24 -52.08 8.64 -12.11
CA GLY A 24 -51.07 8.61 -11.08
C GLY A 24 -49.70 8.67 -11.75
N THR A 25 -48.98 9.76 -11.53
CA THR A 25 -47.56 9.85 -11.87
C THR A 25 -46.84 8.73 -11.15
N ALA A 26 -46.38 7.74 -11.91
CA ALA A 26 -45.43 6.75 -11.39
C ALA A 26 -44.16 7.49 -11.02
N GLN A 27 -43.99 7.72 -9.74
CA GLN A 27 -42.74 8.23 -9.19
C GLN A 27 -41.71 7.12 -9.38
N ALA A 28 -40.75 7.36 -10.28
CA ALA A 28 -39.60 6.46 -10.43
C ALA A 28 -38.93 6.35 -9.06
N GLY A 29 -39.09 5.18 -8.43
CA GLY A 29 -38.44 4.90 -7.17
C GLY A 29 -36.93 5.09 -7.34
N VAL A 30 -36.32 5.95 -6.53
CA VAL A 30 -34.88 6.05 -6.40
C VAL A 30 -34.37 4.64 -6.14
N PRO A 31 -33.39 4.12 -6.89
CA PRO A 31 -32.84 2.80 -6.62
C PRO A 31 -32.36 2.78 -5.18
N GLN A 32 -33.01 2.02 -4.34
CA GLN A 32 -32.58 1.82 -2.95
C GLN A 32 -31.25 1.11 -3.01
N ALA A 33 -30.19 1.80 -2.57
CA ALA A 33 -28.87 1.21 -2.48
C ALA A 33 -29.00 -0.12 -1.72
N ALA A 34 -28.51 -1.20 -2.32
CA ALA A 34 -28.51 -2.50 -1.68
C ALA A 34 -27.83 -2.35 -0.30
N PRO A 35 -28.40 -2.96 0.77
CA PRO A 35 -27.82 -2.84 2.10
C PRO A 35 -26.38 -3.31 2.02
N LYS A 36 -25.43 -2.48 2.51
CA LYS A 36 -24.00 -2.85 2.61
C LYS A 36 -23.93 -4.17 3.36
N ALA A 37 -23.49 -5.23 2.68
CA ALA A 37 -23.32 -6.52 3.33
C ALA A 37 -22.36 -6.32 4.52
N ASP A 38 -22.79 -6.78 5.68
CA ASP A 38 -21.98 -6.70 6.90
C ASP A 38 -20.68 -7.50 6.68
N LYS A 39 -19.52 -6.88 6.95
CA LYS A 39 -18.21 -7.54 6.83
C LYS A 39 -18.14 -8.83 7.63
N ALA A 40 -18.81 -8.92 8.77
CA ALA A 40 -18.86 -10.13 9.59
C ALA A 40 -19.62 -11.27 8.87
N ILE A 41 -20.72 -10.96 8.20
CA ILE A 41 -21.46 -11.93 7.40
C ILE A 41 -20.66 -12.38 6.17
N ALA A 42 -19.98 -11.44 5.51
CA ALA A 42 -19.09 -11.73 4.38
C ALA A 42 -17.97 -12.69 4.79
N LEU A 43 -17.35 -12.45 5.94
CA LEU A 43 -16.32 -13.29 6.50
C LEU A 43 -16.81 -14.69 6.87
N ALA A 44 -17.95 -14.79 7.55
CA ALA A 44 -18.52 -16.09 7.92
C ALA A 44 -18.82 -16.94 6.67
N ARG A 45 -19.39 -16.34 5.63
CA ARG A 45 -19.64 -17.00 4.34
C ARG A 45 -18.34 -17.43 3.65
N ALA A 46 -17.33 -16.56 3.60
CA ALA A 46 -16.05 -16.88 2.99
C ALA A 46 -15.33 -18.05 3.70
N ASN A 47 -15.39 -18.11 5.04
CA ASN A 47 -14.83 -19.24 5.81
C ASN A 47 -15.57 -20.55 5.51
N GLN A 48 -16.90 -20.50 5.40
CA GLN A 48 -17.70 -21.69 5.03
C GLN A 48 -17.36 -22.17 3.61
N VAL A 49 -17.27 -21.25 2.66
CA VAL A 49 -16.91 -21.52 1.26
C VAL A 49 -15.50 -22.12 1.18
N LEU A 50 -14.56 -21.57 1.96
CA LEU A 50 -13.18 -22.04 2.01
C LEU A 50 -13.09 -23.48 2.49
N ALA A 51 -13.87 -23.85 3.52
CA ALA A 51 -13.90 -25.23 4.02
C ALA A 51 -14.40 -26.22 2.98
N GLN A 52 -15.32 -25.82 2.12
CA GLN A 52 -15.90 -26.65 1.04
C GLN A 52 -15.09 -26.68 -0.25
N ASN A 53 -14.27 -25.63 -0.51
CA ASN A 53 -13.54 -25.42 -1.77
C ASN A 53 -12.03 -25.41 -1.58
N ARG A 54 -11.50 -26.22 -0.70
CA ARG A 54 -10.07 -26.28 -0.37
C ARG A 54 -9.17 -26.52 -1.58
N SER A 55 -9.63 -27.31 -2.55
CA SER A 55 -8.92 -27.55 -3.81
C SER A 55 -8.77 -26.30 -4.66
N ALA A 56 -9.77 -25.39 -4.65
CA ALA A 56 -9.74 -24.14 -5.40
C ALA A 56 -8.60 -23.21 -4.95
N ILE A 57 -8.17 -23.33 -3.70
CA ILE A 57 -7.03 -22.59 -3.16
C ILE A 57 -5.74 -23.43 -3.11
N ARG A 58 -5.70 -24.59 -3.74
CA ARG A 58 -4.59 -25.55 -3.69
C ARG A 58 -4.18 -25.93 -2.27
N GLY A 59 -5.15 -26.01 -1.37
CA GLY A 59 -4.93 -26.24 0.05
C GLY A 59 -4.50 -27.69 0.35
N VAL A 60 -3.52 -27.83 1.25
CA VAL A 60 -3.01 -29.13 1.74
C VAL A 60 -3.16 -29.25 3.26
N THR A 61 -2.96 -30.48 3.77
CA THR A 61 -2.96 -30.72 5.22
C THR A 61 -1.82 -29.94 5.89
N GLY A 62 -2.08 -29.41 7.09
CA GLY A 62 -1.10 -28.62 7.87
C GLY A 62 -1.14 -27.11 7.58
N GLU A 63 -2.00 -26.67 6.67
CA GLU A 63 -2.23 -25.25 6.44
C GLU A 63 -3.28 -24.66 7.39
N GLN A 64 -3.09 -23.40 7.76
CA GLN A 64 -4.06 -22.56 8.44
C GLN A 64 -4.18 -21.24 7.68
N TYR A 65 -5.34 -20.60 7.81
CA TYR A 65 -5.66 -19.37 7.10
C TYR A 65 -6.17 -18.33 8.08
N SER A 66 -5.63 -17.13 8.00
CA SER A 66 -6.07 -15.96 8.77
C SER A 66 -6.53 -14.86 7.81
N VAL A 67 -7.60 -14.17 8.19
CA VAL A 67 -8.13 -13.06 7.38
C VAL A 67 -7.21 -11.86 7.51
N LYS A 68 -6.81 -11.30 6.36
CA LYS A 68 -6.03 -10.07 6.28
C LYS A 68 -6.93 -8.87 5.99
N ASP A 69 -7.87 -9.01 5.06
CA ASP A 69 -8.76 -7.93 4.66
C ASP A 69 -10.10 -8.47 4.11
N THR A 70 -11.14 -7.65 4.20
CA THR A 70 -12.47 -7.96 3.66
C THR A 70 -13.02 -6.73 2.94
N ILE A 71 -13.25 -6.86 1.64
CA ILE A 71 -13.85 -5.85 0.79
C ILE A 71 -15.26 -6.30 0.41
N VAL A 72 -16.21 -5.40 0.51
CA VAL A 72 -17.58 -5.55 -0.02
C VAL A 72 -17.76 -4.47 -1.06
N ASP A 73 -17.97 -4.85 -2.30
CA ASP A 73 -18.15 -3.90 -3.38
C ASP A 73 -19.58 -3.33 -3.44
N ALA A 74 -19.83 -2.38 -4.32
CA ALA A 74 -21.14 -1.72 -4.46
C ALA A 74 -22.25 -2.68 -4.93
N SER A 75 -21.91 -3.79 -5.58
CA SER A 75 -22.87 -4.83 -6.01
C SER A 75 -23.26 -5.77 -4.87
N GLY A 76 -22.56 -5.73 -3.74
CA GLY A 76 -22.69 -6.65 -2.62
C GLY A 76 -21.85 -7.93 -2.80
N ALA A 77 -21.04 -8.07 -3.84
CA ALA A 77 -20.05 -9.13 -3.94
C ALA A 77 -18.96 -8.92 -2.88
N THR A 78 -18.34 -10.02 -2.42
CA THR A 78 -17.38 -9.97 -1.33
C THR A 78 -16.07 -10.60 -1.73
N HIS A 79 -14.97 -9.97 -1.29
CA HIS A 79 -13.60 -10.38 -1.55
C HIS A 79 -12.86 -10.43 -0.22
N VAL A 80 -12.55 -11.65 0.22
CA VAL A 80 -11.85 -11.86 1.49
C VAL A 80 -10.45 -12.34 1.21
N ARG A 81 -9.46 -11.54 1.63
CA ARG A 81 -8.03 -11.87 1.51
C ARG A 81 -7.58 -12.63 2.74
N TYR A 82 -6.88 -13.72 2.50
CA TYR A 82 -6.30 -14.58 3.52
C TYR A 82 -4.78 -14.62 3.42
N GLU A 83 -4.14 -14.65 4.58
CA GLU A 83 -2.76 -15.11 4.74
C GLU A 83 -2.75 -16.60 5.04
N ARG A 84 -1.70 -17.25 4.60
CA ARG A 84 -1.52 -18.70 4.74
C ARG A 84 -0.33 -19.00 5.63
N THR A 85 -0.50 -19.95 6.54
CA THR A 85 0.61 -20.61 7.23
C THR A 85 0.62 -22.11 6.90
N TYR A 86 1.80 -22.72 6.95
CA TYR A 86 2.00 -24.16 6.80
C TYR A 86 2.80 -24.70 7.96
N GLN A 87 2.21 -25.61 8.74
CA GLN A 87 2.79 -26.15 9.97
C GLN A 87 3.32 -25.04 10.92
N GLY A 88 2.58 -23.94 11.03
CA GLY A 88 2.90 -22.78 11.87
C GLY A 88 3.87 -21.77 11.23
N LEU A 89 4.43 -22.04 10.06
CA LEU A 89 5.32 -21.12 9.35
C LEU A 89 4.53 -20.22 8.37
N GLU A 90 4.87 -18.93 8.30
CA GLU A 90 4.38 -18.02 7.28
C GLU A 90 4.67 -18.57 5.87
N VAL A 91 3.71 -18.47 4.95
CA VAL A 91 3.91 -18.87 3.55
C VAL A 91 4.01 -17.62 2.69
N ARG A 92 5.23 -17.25 2.30
CA ARG A 92 5.48 -16.17 1.35
C ARG A 92 4.97 -16.57 -0.04
N GLY A 93 4.09 -15.74 -0.63
CA GLY A 93 3.40 -16.07 -1.89
C GLY A 93 2.28 -17.08 -1.70
N GLY A 94 1.82 -17.33 -0.47
CA GLY A 94 0.71 -18.20 -0.15
C GLY A 94 -0.62 -17.49 0.04
N ASP A 95 -0.65 -16.17 0.01
CA ASP A 95 -1.87 -15.38 0.15
C ASP A 95 -2.82 -15.62 -1.03
N PHE A 96 -4.12 -15.49 -0.75
CA PHE A 96 -5.17 -15.67 -1.73
C PHE A 96 -6.41 -14.85 -1.38
N VAL A 97 -7.26 -14.61 -2.39
CA VAL A 97 -8.53 -13.90 -2.22
C VAL A 97 -9.67 -14.85 -2.61
N VAL A 98 -10.64 -15.02 -1.73
CA VAL A 98 -11.91 -15.72 -2.02
C VAL A 98 -12.92 -14.70 -2.52
N HIS A 99 -13.52 -14.97 -3.67
CA HIS A 99 -14.54 -14.15 -4.29
C HIS A 99 -15.91 -14.82 -4.16
N ASN A 100 -16.88 -14.11 -3.61
CA ASN A 100 -18.25 -14.57 -3.51
C ASN A 100 -19.21 -13.57 -4.19
N ALA A 101 -20.24 -14.09 -4.84
CA ALA A 101 -21.33 -13.30 -5.39
C ALA A 101 -22.13 -12.60 -4.26
N PRO A 102 -22.98 -11.60 -4.58
CA PRO A 102 -23.87 -10.96 -3.60
C PRO A 102 -24.77 -11.94 -2.83
N THR A 103 -25.13 -13.06 -3.45
CA THR A 103 -25.87 -14.17 -2.84
C THR A 103 -25.06 -14.93 -1.80
N GLY A 104 -23.73 -14.75 -1.74
CA GLY A 104 -22.79 -15.50 -0.92
C GLY A 104 -22.28 -16.79 -1.55
N SER A 105 -22.67 -17.11 -2.80
CA SER A 105 -22.16 -18.28 -3.51
C SER A 105 -20.71 -18.04 -3.97
N PHE A 106 -19.90 -19.12 -3.96
CA PHE A 106 -18.51 -19.10 -4.40
C PHE A 106 -18.41 -18.79 -5.89
N VAL A 107 -17.59 -17.81 -6.25
CA VAL A 107 -17.30 -17.43 -7.64
C VAL A 107 -15.93 -17.98 -8.06
N GLY A 108 -14.95 -17.93 -7.14
CA GLY A 108 -13.59 -18.38 -7.43
C GLY A 108 -12.59 -17.89 -6.38
N ALA A 109 -11.32 -18.18 -6.62
CA ALA A 109 -10.23 -17.68 -5.79
C ALA A 109 -9.07 -17.18 -6.67
N SER A 110 -8.50 -16.03 -6.30
CA SER A 110 -7.25 -15.52 -6.87
C SER A 110 -6.08 -15.97 -6.00
N LEU A 111 -5.08 -16.61 -6.62
CA LEU A 111 -3.94 -17.23 -5.94
C LEU A 111 -2.63 -16.69 -6.52
N ALA A 112 -1.68 -16.36 -5.64
CA ALA A 112 -0.29 -16.14 -6.03
C ALA A 112 0.45 -17.48 -6.20
N GLN A 113 0.13 -18.46 -5.36
CA GLN A 113 0.72 -19.79 -5.35
C GLN A 113 0.38 -20.60 -6.63
N GLN A 114 1.40 -21.15 -7.29
CA GLN A 114 1.22 -21.90 -8.55
C GLN A 114 0.97 -23.40 -8.35
N LYS A 115 1.50 -24.01 -7.27
CA LYS A 115 1.38 -25.43 -6.94
C LYS A 115 1.03 -25.63 -5.47
N PRO A 116 0.41 -26.74 -5.08
CA PRO A 116 0.24 -27.11 -3.67
C PRO A 116 1.58 -27.12 -2.93
N ILE A 117 1.57 -26.80 -1.64
CA ILE A 117 2.78 -26.85 -0.82
C ILE A 117 3.21 -28.31 -0.64
N ALA A 118 4.47 -28.61 -1.00
CA ALA A 118 5.08 -29.92 -0.88
C ALA A 118 6.48 -29.79 -0.28
N VAL A 119 6.54 -29.32 0.99
CA VAL A 119 7.78 -29.24 1.74
C VAL A 119 7.96 -30.52 2.54
N THR A 120 9.05 -31.24 2.30
CA THR A 120 9.31 -32.55 2.92
C THR A 120 9.66 -32.45 4.40
N SER A 121 10.22 -31.33 4.83
CA SER A 121 10.60 -31.08 6.23
C SER A 121 10.60 -29.59 6.54
N ILE A 122 10.10 -29.22 7.73
CA ILE A 122 10.23 -27.87 8.28
C ILE A 122 11.46 -27.70 9.19
N LYS A 123 12.36 -28.69 9.22
CA LYS A 123 13.63 -28.60 9.95
C LYS A 123 14.72 -28.09 8.99
N PRO A 124 15.29 -26.89 9.24
CA PRO A 124 16.33 -26.36 8.38
C PRO A 124 17.67 -27.06 8.60
N THR A 125 18.48 -27.19 7.56
CA THR A 125 19.87 -27.63 7.66
C THR A 125 20.80 -26.47 8.02
N LEU A 126 20.46 -25.26 7.53
CA LEU A 126 21.22 -24.04 7.78
C LEU A 126 20.87 -23.45 9.14
N THR A 127 21.86 -22.98 9.89
CA THR A 127 21.60 -22.27 11.15
C THR A 127 21.15 -20.83 10.89
N PRO A 128 20.31 -20.22 11.78
CA PRO A 128 19.89 -18.81 11.65
C PRO A 128 21.08 -17.84 11.52
N THR A 129 22.15 -18.04 12.30
CA THR A 129 23.35 -17.20 12.24
C THR A 129 24.01 -17.24 10.87
N LYS A 130 24.09 -18.42 10.25
CA LYS A 130 24.65 -18.55 8.89
C LYS A 130 23.76 -17.91 7.84
N ALA A 131 22.41 -18.02 8.00
CA ALA A 131 21.47 -17.34 7.13
C ALA A 131 21.61 -15.81 7.19
N ILE A 132 21.77 -15.22 8.40
CA ILE A 132 22.01 -13.79 8.56
C ILE A 132 23.32 -13.39 7.88
N ALA A 133 24.39 -14.18 8.04
CA ALA A 133 25.69 -13.87 7.40
C ALA A 133 25.60 -13.90 5.86
N LEU A 134 24.85 -14.87 5.30
CA LEU A 134 24.61 -14.96 3.85
C LEU A 134 23.73 -13.80 3.36
N ALA A 135 22.64 -13.50 4.05
CA ALA A 135 21.76 -12.39 3.72
C ALA A 135 22.51 -11.05 3.72
N THR A 136 23.40 -10.83 4.70
CA THR A 136 24.19 -9.61 4.81
C THR A 136 25.07 -9.37 3.58
N LYS A 137 25.53 -10.41 2.90
CA LYS A 137 26.32 -10.28 1.64
C LYS A 137 25.49 -9.74 0.46
N SER A 138 24.16 -9.86 0.52
CA SER A 138 23.26 -9.37 -0.51
C SER A 138 22.90 -7.89 -0.35
N PHE A 139 23.30 -7.28 0.76
CA PHE A 139 23.07 -5.85 1.01
C PHE A 139 24.18 -5.02 0.38
N VAL A 140 23.80 -4.07 -0.48
CA VAL A 140 24.75 -3.13 -1.12
C VAL A 140 24.73 -1.82 -0.33
N GLY A 141 25.80 -1.57 0.42
CA GLY A 141 25.94 -0.40 1.28
C GLY A 141 26.30 -0.75 2.72
N LYS A 142 25.95 0.12 3.66
CA LYS A 142 26.28 -0.01 5.08
C LYS A 142 25.05 -0.56 5.85
N VAL A 143 25.14 -1.79 6.35
CA VAL A 143 24.12 -2.34 7.27
C VAL A 143 24.29 -1.71 8.65
N THR A 144 23.21 -1.17 9.21
CA THR A 144 23.17 -0.59 10.55
C THR A 144 22.45 -1.48 11.56
N LYS A 145 21.50 -2.31 11.08
CA LYS A 145 20.76 -3.25 11.93
C LYS A 145 20.50 -4.55 11.17
N LYS A 146 20.69 -5.67 11.86
CA LYS A 146 20.37 -7.03 11.38
C LYS A 146 19.24 -7.59 12.22
N GLY A 147 18.13 -7.96 11.58
CA GLY A 147 17.03 -8.65 12.21
C GLY A 147 17.34 -10.13 12.43
N ALA A 148 16.46 -10.81 13.16
CA ALA A 148 16.52 -12.27 13.31
C ALA A 148 16.22 -12.97 11.98
N ALA A 149 16.76 -14.15 11.77
CA ALA A 149 16.38 -15.03 10.68
C ALA A 149 15.08 -15.75 11.05
N THR A 150 13.98 -15.41 10.40
CA THR A 150 12.67 -16.03 10.59
C THR A 150 12.47 -17.15 9.58
N LEU A 151 12.13 -18.34 10.05
CA LEU A 151 11.86 -19.48 9.19
C LEU A 151 10.49 -19.33 8.55
N ILE A 152 10.41 -19.50 7.23
CA ILE A 152 9.21 -19.38 6.42
C ILE A 152 9.15 -20.51 5.38
N VAL A 153 8.00 -20.67 4.73
CA VAL A 153 7.88 -21.40 3.46
C VAL A 153 7.82 -20.39 2.33
N ASP A 154 8.74 -20.47 1.38
CA ASP A 154 8.69 -19.65 0.15
C ASP A 154 8.01 -20.43 -0.96
N ALA A 155 6.85 -19.93 -1.45
CA ALA A 155 6.05 -20.51 -2.53
C ALA A 155 5.99 -19.62 -3.77
N THR A 156 6.82 -18.58 -3.87
CA THR A 156 6.77 -17.58 -4.96
C THR A 156 7.27 -18.14 -6.30
N SER A 157 8.15 -19.13 -6.31
CA SER A 157 8.81 -19.67 -7.51
C SER A 157 8.21 -20.97 -8.05
N GLY A 158 6.95 -21.27 -7.72
CA GLY A 158 6.22 -22.43 -8.24
C GLY A 158 6.41 -23.72 -7.43
N THR A 159 7.59 -24.02 -6.89
CA THR A 159 7.82 -25.14 -5.97
C THR A 159 8.15 -24.57 -4.58
N ALA A 160 7.29 -24.89 -3.61
CA ALA A 160 7.47 -24.42 -2.24
C ALA A 160 8.74 -25.01 -1.61
N ARG A 161 9.49 -24.19 -0.88
CA ARG A 161 10.72 -24.56 -0.19
C ARG A 161 10.80 -23.93 1.19
N LEU A 162 11.58 -24.54 2.09
CA LEU A 162 11.89 -23.93 3.38
C LEU A 162 12.94 -22.85 3.19
N ALA A 163 12.70 -21.66 3.77
CA ALA A 163 13.58 -20.51 3.63
C ALA A 163 13.70 -19.72 4.94
N TYR A 164 14.75 -18.93 5.05
CA TYR A 164 14.86 -17.87 6.05
C TYR A 164 14.58 -16.51 5.43
N LYS A 165 13.71 -15.73 6.07
CA LYS A 165 13.53 -14.29 5.84
C LYS A 165 14.41 -13.54 6.85
N VAL A 166 15.33 -12.71 6.36
CA VAL A 166 16.24 -11.89 7.17
C VAL A 166 16.03 -10.44 6.81
N ASN A 167 15.60 -9.62 7.76
CA ASN A 167 15.48 -8.18 7.58
C ASN A 167 16.81 -7.49 7.87
N LEU A 168 17.25 -6.63 6.97
CA LEU A 168 18.47 -5.83 7.06
C LEU A 168 18.13 -4.36 6.89
N GLN A 169 18.48 -3.52 7.83
CA GLN A 169 18.33 -2.07 7.73
C GLN A 169 19.69 -1.40 7.56
N GLY A 170 19.74 -0.33 6.77
CA GLY A 170 20.97 0.39 6.52
C GLY A 170 20.82 1.47 5.47
N PHE A 171 21.94 1.83 4.87
CA PHE A 171 22.00 2.85 3.83
C PHE A 171 22.75 2.32 2.62
N LYS A 172 22.22 2.56 1.43
CA LYS A 172 22.91 2.32 0.16
C LYS A 172 24.09 3.29 0.02
N ALA A 173 24.94 3.10 -1.00
CA ALA A 173 26.12 3.94 -1.19
C ALA A 173 25.77 5.43 -1.44
N ASP A 174 24.61 5.69 -2.03
CA ASP A 174 24.04 7.02 -2.27
C ASP A 174 23.31 7.62 -1.05
N GLN A 175 23.47 7.04 0.12
CA GLN A 175 22.78 7.38 1.39
C GLN A 175 21.27 7.04 1.40
N THR A 176 20.73 6.44 0.36
CA THR A 176 19.34 5.97 0.38
C THR A 176 19.13 4.96 1.51
N PRO A 177 18.15 5.15 2.40
CA PRO A 177 17.81 4.15 3.40
C PRO A 177 17.30 2.88 2.72
N SER A 178 17.53 1.76 3.37
CA SER A 178 17.07 0.46 2.91
C SER A 178 16.56 -0.34 4.11
N ASN A 179 15.39 -0.95 3.95
CA ASN A 179 14.79 -1.90 4.86
C ASN A 179 14.54 -3.19 4.10
N LEU A 180 15.61 -3.96 3.91
CA LEU A 180 15.71 -5.04 2.95
C LEU A 180 15.36 -6.38 3.60
N ASP A 181 14.31 -7.03 3.14
CA ASP A 181 14.06 -8.44 3.40
C ASP A 181 14.83 -9.29 2.39
N VAL A 182 15.69 -10.17 2.88
CA VAL A 182 16.46 -11.12 2.07
C VAL A 182 15.97 -12.53 2.36
N ILE A 183 15.70 -13.28 1.32
CA ILE A 183 15.22 -14.67 1.39
C ILE A 183 16.34 -15.61 1.01
N ILE A 184 16.68 -16.51 1.94
CA ILE A 184 17.76 -17.49 1.81
C ILE A 184 17.18 -18.90 1.97
N ASP A 185 17.50 -19.79 1.06
CA ASP A 185 17.11 -21.22 1.17
C ASP A 185 17.64 -21.82 2.48
N ALA A 186 16.75 -22.37 3.29
CA ALA A 186 17.09 -22.82 4.65
C ALA A 186 17.87 -24.15 4.69
N ASN A 187 18.04 -24.81 3.55
CA ASN A 187 18.81 -26.05 3.43
C ASN A 187 20.15 -25.84 2.71
N SER A 188 20.12 -25.20 1.55
CA SER A 188 21.35 -25.00 0.73
C SER A 188 22.10 -23.71 1.05
N GLY A 189 21.45 -22.71 1.63
CA GLY A 189 22.00 -21.37 1.83
C GLY A 189 22.02 -20.52 0.55
N ALA A 190 21.37 -20.97 -0.52
CA ALA A 190 21.27 -20.23 -1.76
C ALA A 190 20.40 -18.97 -1.57
N TYR A 191 20.79 -17.88 -2.21
CA TYR A 191 19.98 -16.69 -2.34
C TYR A 191 18.72 -17.01 -3.19
N ILE A 192 17.55 -16.61 -2.70
CA ILE A 192 16.29 -16.78 -3.43
C ILE A 192 15.81 -15.44 -3.98
N ASP A 193 15.66 -14.44 -3.11
CA ASP A 193 15.05 -13.16 -3.46
C ASP A 193 15.38 -12.08 -2.44
N LYS A 194 15.09 -10.84 -2.77
CA LYS A 194 15.11 -9.71 -1.84
C LYS A 194 14.03 -8.70 -2.19
N HIS A 195 13.48 -8.06 -1.17
CA HIS A 195 12.49 -7.00 -1.32
C HIS A 195 12.85 -5.86 -0.37
N ASP A 196 13.04 -4.66 -0.92
CA ASP A 196 13.28 -3.46 -0.12
C ASP A 196 11.92 -2.85 0.22
N GLN A 197 11.62 -2.74 1.51
CA GLN A 197 10.36 -2.15 2.01
C GLN A 197 10.39 -0.62 1.97
N VAL A 198 11.54 -0.01 1.62
CA VAL A 198 11.65 1.43 1.38
C VAL A 198 11.40 1.69 -0.08
N GLU A 199 10.23 2.17 -0.39
CA GLU A 199 9.82 2.54 -1.75
C GLU A 199 9.79 4.06 -1.87
N GLN A 200 10.38 4.55 -2.96
CA GLN A 200 10.24 5.95 -3.37
C GLN A 200 8.92 6.08 -4.12
N VAL A 201 8.13 7.05 -3.74
CA VAL A 201 6.84 7.29 -4.38
C VAL A 201 6.69 8.78 -4.61
N ALA A 202 6.31 9.14 -5.83
CA ALA A 202 5.90 10.50 -6.12
C ALA A 202 4.58 10.81 -5.41
N GLY A 203 4.60 11.83 -4.56
CA GLY A 203 3.44 12.37 -3.87
C GLY A 203 2.91 13.63 -4.55
N THR A 204 1.69 14.01 -4.20
CA THR A 204 1.09 15.29 -4.60
C THR A 204 1.20 16.28 -3.45
N GLY A 205 1.96 17.35 -3.64
CA GLY A 205 2.05 18.46 -2.69
C GLY A 205 1.16 19.63 -3.12
N LYS A 206 0.32 20.13 -2.23
CA LYS A 206 -0.42 21.39 -2.41
C LYS A 206 0.32 22.48 -1.66
N SER A 207 1.22 23.13 -2.38
CA SER A 207 2.08 24.23 -1.91
C SER A 207 1.28 25.52 -1.77
N ILE A 208 1.67 26.39 -0.82
CA ILE A 208 1.09 27.72 -0.67
C ILE A 208 1.52 28.62 -1.83
N TYR A 209 2.79 28.52 -2.24
CA TYR A 209 3.40 29.45 -3.19
C TYR A 209 3.56 28.90 -4.61
N SER A 210 3.69 27.57 -4.75
CA SER A 210 4.00 26.93 -6.05
C SER A 210 2.80 26.18 -6.64
N GLY A 211 1.62 26.25 -6.00
CA GLY A 211 0.43 25.51 -6.43
C GLY A 211 0.56 23.99 -6.19
N THR A 212 -0.01 23.19 -7.08
CA THR A 212 0.13 21.73 -6.98
C THR A 212 1.44 21.29 -7.62
N VAL A 213 2.29 20.65 -6.84
CA VAL A 213 3.62 20.18 -7.24
C VAL A 213 3.75 18.67 -7.01
N THR A 214 4.62 18.03 -7.78
CA THR A 214 5.07 16.67 -7.48
C THR A 214 6.23 16.73 -6.49
N ILE A 215 6.15 15.96 -5.43
CA ILE A 215 7.20 15.83 -4.41
C ILE A 215 7.62 14.38 -4.28
N ASP A 216 8.92 14.16 -4.04
CA ASP A 216 9.41 12.81 -3.77
C ASP A 216 9.23 12.49 -2.28
N THR A 217 8.61 11.35 -2.01
CA THR A 217 8.31 10.86 -0.66
C THR A 217 8.87 9.46 -0.48
N THR A 218 8.93 8.99 0.74
CA THR A 218 9.35 7.63 1.05
C THR A 218 8.19 6.88 1.68
N LEU A 219 7.76 5.76 1.09
CA LEU A 219 6.82 4.84 1.70
C LEU A 219 7.55 3.93 2.69
N SER A 220 7.09 3.92 3.94
CA SER A 220 7.62 3.05 5.00
C SER A 220 6.47 2.29 5.64
N GLY A 221 6.35 1.01 5.30
CA GLY A 221 5.17 0.21 5.65
C GLY A 221 3.92 0.69 4.91
N SER A 222 2.94 1.23 5.64
CA SER A 222 1.70 1.79 5.08
C SER A 222 1.62 3.31 5.17
N THR A 223 2.72 4.00 5.50
CA THR A 223 2.74 5.44 5.76
C THR A 223 3.78 6.12 4.88
N TYR A 224 3.41 7.21 4.23
CA TYR A 224 4.30 8.08 3.47
C TYR A 224 5.02 9.04 4.41
N GLN A 225 6.26 9.39 4.07
CA GLN A 225 7.11 10.32 4.80
C GLN A 225 7.56 11.44 3.87
N LEU A 226 7.57 12.68 4.33
CA LEU A 226 8.24 13.79 3.66
C LEU A 226 9.76 13.62 3.77
N LYS A 227 10.28 12.64 3.02
CA LYS A 227 11.68 12.30 2.94
C LYS A 227 12.05 11.95 1.51
N ASP A 228 12.97 12.72 0.94
CA ASP A 228 13.42 12.61 -0.44
C ASP A 228 14.69 11.78 -0.53
N SER A 229 14.54 10.51 -0.88
CA SER A 229 15.67 9.60 -1.02
C SER A 229 16.41 9.76 -2.35
N LEU A 230 15.85 10.46 -3.35
CA LEU A 230 16.56 10.81 -4.60
C LEU A 230 17.59 11.92 -4.37
N ARG A 231 17.34 12.78 -3.38
CA ARG A 231 18.17 13.96 -3.10
C ARG A 231 18.81 13.85 -1.72
N GLY A 232 19.50 12.71 -1.49
CA GLY A 232 20.34 12.51 -0.32
C GLY A 232 19.62 12.41 1.01
N ASN A 233 18.37 11.97 1.01
CA ASN A 233 17.53 11.81 2.20
C ASN A 233 17.20 13.11 2.94
N GLY A 234 17.15 14.23 2.22
CA GLY A 234 16.53 15.45 2.75
C GLY A 234 15.13 15.15 3.26
N TYR A 235 14.76 15.71 4.39
CA TYR A 235 13.45 15.48 4.97
C TYR A 235 12.86 16.76 5.54
N THR A 236 11.54 16.78 5.69
CA THR A 236 10.83 17.89 6.32
C THR A 236 10.11 17.41 7.55
N CYS A 237 10.32 18.08 8.67
CA CYS A 237 9.70 17.79 9.94
C CYS A 237 9.03 19.03 10.57
N ASP A 238 8.04 18.80 11.44
CA ASP A 238 7.24 19.82 12.10
C ASP A 238 7.76 20.05 13.51
N LEU A 239 8.15 21.29 13.83
CA LEU A 239 8.55 21.72 15.17
C LEU A 239 7.36 22.07 16.08
N ASN A 240 6.16 22.16 15.51
CA ASN A 240 4.93 22.45 16.26
C ASN A 240 5.00 23.69 17.16
N GLY A 241 5.59 24.77 16.65
CA GLY A 241 5.81 26.02 17.39
C GLY A 241 7.00 25.98 18.34
N GLY A 242 7.75 24.89 18.38
CA GLY A 242 8.98 24.79 19.18
C GLY A 242 10.18 25.44 18.49
N THR A 243 11.27 25.64 19.27
CA THR A 243 12.54 26.20 18.78
C THR A 243 13.70 25.19 18.83
N GLY A 244 13.39 23.92 19.05
CA GLY A 244 14.36 22.84 19.16
C GLY A 244 14.72 22.21 17.81
N THR A 245 14.99 20.91 17.84
CA THR A 245 15.30 20.11 16.64
C THR A 245 14.30 18.99 16.49
N CYS A 246 13.99 18.62 15.24
CA CYS A 246 13.26 17.39 14.92
C CYS A 246 14.04 16.57 13.91
N SER A 247 13.90 15.25 13.99
CA SER A 247 14.55 14.29 13.10
C SER A 247 13.58 13.27 12.50
N THR A 248 12.31 13.34 12.91
CA THR A 248 11.25 12.48 12.37
C THR A 248 10.54 13.21 11.24
N PRO A 249 10.58 12.71 10.01
CA PRO A 249 9.83 13.29 8.90
C PRO A 249 8.34 13.37 9.20
N MET A 250 7.66 14.36 8.67
CA MET A 250 6.19 14.36 8.67
C MET A 250 5.68 13.14 7.92
N THR A 251 4.52 12.63 8.35
CA THR A 251 3.92 11.40 7.81
C THR A 251 2.51 11.65 7.32
N ASP A 252 2.11 10.90 6.29
CA ASP A 252 0.78 10.95 5.69
C ASP A 252 0.33 9.54 5.25
N ALA A 253 -0.99 9.34 5.14
CA ALA A 253 -1.56 8.03 4.82
C ALA A 253 -1.86 7.84 3.32
N ASP A 254 -2.15 8.92 2.57
CA ASP A 254 -2.60 8.85 1.18
C ASP A 254 -1.63 9.51 0.18
N ASN A 255 -0.52 10.09 0.66
CA ASN A 255 0.50 10.77 -0.13
C ASN A 255 0.00 12.04 -0.85
N VAL A 256 -1.06 12.68 -0.31
CA VAL A 256 -1.58 13.98 -0.77
C VAL A 256 -1.41 15.00 0.35
N TRP A 257 -0.40 15.83 0.23
CA TRP A 257 0.11 16.70 1.30
C TRP A 257 -0.43 18.12 1.19
N GLY A 258 -1.00 18.61 2.27
CA GLY A 258 -1.47 19.99 2.38
C GLY A 258 -2.76 20.27 1.61
N ASN A 259 -3.22 21.50 1.72
CA ASN A 259 -4.41 22.00 1.01
C ASN A 259 -4.13 23.25 0.13
N GLY A 260 -2.88 23.72 0.11
CA GLY A 260 -2.46 24.93 -0.64
C GLY A 260 -2.72 26.22 0.11
N THR A 261 -3.06 26.18 1.40
CA THR A 261 -3.30 27.37 2.23
C THR A 261 -2.57 27.26 3.55
N THR A 262 -2.51 28.38 4.30
CA THR A 262 -1.91 28.44 5.64
C THR A 262 -2.73 27.72 6.72
N THR A 263 -3.93 27.25 6.40
CA THR A 263 -4.80 26.54 7.36
C THR A 263 -4.40 25.06 7.54
N ASP A 264 -3.57 24.54 6.66
CA ASP A 264 -3.04 23.17 6.73
C ASP A 264 -1.52 23.21 6.90
N ARG A 265 -1.04 22.69 8.02
CA ARG A 265 0.38 22.66 8.38
C ARG A 265 1.24 21.93 7.34
N ALA A 266 0.69 20.91 6.69
CA ALA A 266 1.40 20.19 5.66
C ALA A 266 1.68 21.06 4.42
N SER A 267 0.92 22.12 4.16
CA SER A 267 1.17 23.03 3.03
C SER A 267 2.51 23.76 3.16
N ALA A 268 2.85 24.27 4.35
CA ALA A 268 4.17 24.87 4.60
C ALA A 268 5.30 23.85 4.52
N ALA A 269 5.02 22.61 4.94
CA ALA A 269 5.99 21.52 4.81
C ALA A 269 6.23 21.13 3.34
N VAL A 270 5.19 21.18 2.49
CA VAL A 270 5.33 21.00 1.03
C VAL A 270 6.23 22.07 0.44
N ASP A 271 6.03 23.35 0.81
CA ASP A 271 6.88 24.45 0.31
C ASP A 271 8.36 24.24 0.66
N ALA A 272 8.63 23.90 1.91
CA ALA A 272 9.99 23.64 2.37
C ALA A 272 10.62 22.41 1.70
N HIS A 273 9.84 21.32 1.54
CA HIS A 273 10.30 20.08 0.94
C HIS A 273 10.59 20.22 -0.55
N TYR A 274 9.67 20.84 -1.29
CA TYR A 274 9.81 21.14 -2.71
C TYR A 274 10.97 22.11 -2.96
N GLY A 275 11.06 23.20 -2.19
CA GLY A 275 12.16 24.16 -2.31
C GLY A 275 13.54 23.55 -2.04
N ALA A 276 13.63 22.62 -1.09
CA ALA A 276 14.87 21.90 -0.82
C ALA A 276 15.25 20.95 -1.98
N ALA A 277 14.26 20.30 -2.60
CA ALA A 277 14.45 19.45 -3.77
C ALA A 277 14.96 20.25 -4.99
N GLU A 278 14.31 21.36 -5.31
CA GLU A 278 14.72 22.26 -6.40
C GLU A 278 16.12 22.83 -6.18
N THR A 279 16.44 23.19 -4.93
CA THR A 279 17.77 23.67 -4.56
C THR A 279 18.83 22.58 -4.77
N TYR A 280 18.57 21.35 -4.32
CA TYR A 280 19.48 20.22 -4.51
C TYR A 280 19.75 19.98 -6.00
N ASP A 281 18.69 19.97 -6.81
CA ASP A 281 18.76 19.72 -8.25
C ASP A 281 19.50 20.86 -8.98
N TYR A 282 19.33 22.10 -8.57
CA TYR A 282 20.11 23.23 -9.09
C TYR A 282 21.61 23.04 -8.83
N TYR A 283 22.01 22.71 -7.59
CA TYR A 283 23.41 22.43 -7.28
C TYR A 283 23.97 21.28 -8.10
N LYS A 284 23.21 20.22 -8.26
CA LYS A 284 23.63 19.01 -8.99
C LYS A 284 23.71 19.24 -10.49
N ASN A 285 22.67 19.78 -11.09
CA ASN A 285 22.48 19.82 -12.54
C ASN A 285 23.13 21.05 -13.18
N VAL A 286 23.20 22.18 -12.47
CA VAL A 286 23.75 23.44 -12.97
C VAL A 286 25.21 23.63 -12.54
N LEU A 287 25.50 23.33 -11.28
CA LEU A 287 26.85 23.56 -10.72
C LEU A 287 27.72 22.30 -10.66
N GLY A 288 27.21 21.11 -11.03
CA GLY A 288 27.91 19.84 -10.95
C GLY A 288 28.29 19.42 -9.54
N ARG A 289 27.63 20.00 -8.52
CA ARG A 289 27.91 19.77 -7.11
C ARG A 289 26.83 18.87 -6.49
N ALA A 290 27.21 17.82 -5.79
CA ALA A 290 26.27 16.87 -5.18
C ALA A 290 25.54 17.49 -3.97
N GLY A 291 24.48 18.28 -4.24
CA GLY A 291 23.66 18.99 -3.28
C GLY A 291 24.37 20.15 -2.57
N VAL A 292 23.69 20.77 -1.60
CA VAL A 292 24.18 21.96 -0.88
C VAL A 292 25.53 21.73 -0.19
N PHE A 293 25.73 20.55 0.40
CA PHE A 293 26.98 20.20 1.08
C PHE A 293 28.06 19.68 0.15
N GLY A 294 27.75 19.37 -1.10
CA GLY A 294 28.68 18.73 -2.04
C GLY A 294 28.99 17.26 -1.74
N THR A 295 28.31 16.65 -0.78
CA THR A 295 28.51 15.28 -0.30
C THR A 295 27.43 14.32 -0.76
N GLY A 296 26.40 14.82 -1.43
CA GLY A 296 25.20 14.06 -1.78
C GLY A 296 24.17 13.95 -0.64
N VAL A 297 24.46 14.46 0.54
CA VAL A 297 23.52 14.49 1.66
C VAL A 297 22.48 15.59 1.44
N GLY A 298 21.21 15.26 1.65
CA GLY A 298 20.08 16.19 1.55
C GLY A 298 19.96 17.07 2.80
N VAL A 299 19.36 18.24 2.62
CA VAL A 299 19.15 19.22 3.69
C VAL A 299 17.90 18.86 4.49
N PRO A 300 17.98 18.76 5.84
CA PRO A 300 16.80 18.77 6.68
C PRO A 300 16.09 20.13 6.64
N SER A 301 14.76 20.12 6.56
CA SER A 301 13.90 21.29 6.67
C SER A 301 13.00 21.16 7.88
N ARG A 302 12.95 22.19 8.73
CA ARG A 302 12.09 22.24 9.92
C ARG A 302 11.10 23.37 9.76
N VAL A 303 9.80 23.04 9.71
CA VAL A 303 8.73 24.02 9.58
C VAL A 303 8.08 24.32 10.92
N HIS A 304 7.30 25.38 10.97
CA HIS A 304 6.58 25.84 12.17
C HIS A 304 7.53 26.12 13.35
N TYR A 305 8.66 26.80 13.05
CA TYR A 305 9.62 27.20 14.05
C TYR A 305 9.10 28.38 14.87
N GLY A 306 9.06 28.22 16.18
CA GLY A 306 8.62 29.26 17.11
C GLY A 306 7.14 29.61 16.99
N ASN A 307 6.73 30.65 17.72
CA ASN A 307 5.38 31.20 17.67
C ASN A 307 5.42 32.58 17.04
N ALA A 308 4.64 32.82 15.98
CA ALA A 308 4.64 34.06 15.20
C ALA A 308 6.06 34.49 14.75
N TYR A 309 6.91 33.56 14.39
CA TYR A 309 8.28 33.85 13.97
C TYR A 309 8.33 34.25 12.49
N VAL A 310 8.63 35.52 12.22
CA VAL A 310 8.62 36.14 10.87
C VAL A 310 10.01 36.06 10.25
N ASN A 311 10.56 34.85 10.13
CA ASN A 311 11.86 34.65 9.48
C ASN A 311 12.07 33.17 9.12
N ALA A 312 13.12 32.94 8.32
CA ALA A 312 13.73 31.63 8.10
C ALA A 312 15.25 31.75 8.24
N PHE A 313 15.92 30.72 8.71
CA PHE A 313 17.37 30.74 8.90
C PHE A 313 18.00 29.36 8.77
N TRP A 314 19.26 29.36 8.42
CA TRP A 314 20.14 28.21 8.44
C TRP A 314 20.88 28.13 9.78
N ASP A 315 20.80 27.00 10.49
CA ASP A 315 21.45 26.82 11.80
C ASP A 315 22.81 26.10 11.75
N GLY A 316 23.34 25.87 10.55
CA GLY A 316 24.55 25.11 10.31
C GLY A 316 24.29 23.64 9.90
N THR A 317 23.08 23.13 10.15
CA THR A 317 22.67 21.73 9.88
C THR A 317 21.35 21.59 9.15
N ALA A 318 20.42 22.50 9.35
CA ALA A 318 19.07 22.47 8.80
C ALA A 318 18.55 23.87 8.47
N MET A 319 17.62 23.94 7.54
CA MET A 319 16.78 25.13 7.34
C MET A 319 15.62 25.12 8.33
N ASN A 320 15.37 26.25 8.95
CA ASN A 320 14.29 26.48 9.91
C ASN A 320 13.36 27.57 9.37
N TYR A 321 12.05 27.31 9.33
CA TYR A 321 11.04 28.19 8.77
C TYR A 321 9.96 28.50 9.81
N GLY A 322 9.72 29.79 10.06
CA GLY A 322 8.62 30.24 10.88
C GLY A 322 7.35 30.49 10.07
N ASP A 323 6.22 30.60 10.76
CA ASP A 323 4.88 30.76 10.15
C ASP A 323 4.51 32.23 9.86
N GLY A 324 5.43 33.16 10.04
CA GLY A 324 5.13 34.58 9.90
C GLY A 324 4.42 35.17 11.11
N SER A 325 3.72 36.26 10.90
CA SER A 325 3.02 36.98 11.98
C SER A 325 1.63 36.41 12.31
N GLY A 326 1.21 35.34 11.68
CA GLY A 326 -0.11 34.72 11.84
C GLY A 326 -1.01 34.93 10.66
#